data_de9268b3f51b1768c742523e543fd82d
#
_entry.id   de9268b3f51b1768c742523e543fd82d
#
_cell.length_a   1.000
_cell.length_b   1.000
_cell.length_c   1.000
_cell.angle_alpha   90.00
_cell.angle_beta   90.00
_cell.angle_gamma   90.00
#
_symmetry.space_group_name_H-M   'P 1'
#
loop_
_entity.id
_entity.type
_entity.pdbx_description
1 polymer ?
#
loop_
_entity_poly.entity_id
_entity_poly.type
_entity_poly.pdbx_seq_one_letter_code
_entity_poly.pdbx_strand_id
1 'polypeptide(L)'
;MTKIHSPAEAVDESNIKVVTDTAGNALFFSRSPIPHPKASLAFDYYKHLGVLAYSLEALRFFAQTEKGPVESIEDVNELRFLEHGKPLKMIPVEARTLSVDTQKDLDYVRGVLQDKLDRKEITL
;
A
#
# COMPACT_ATOMS: atom_id res chain seq x y z
N MET A 1 -6.24 -2.10 -0.67
CA MET A 1 -5.24 -2.66 0.27
C MET A 1 -5.27 -4.17 0.24
N THR A 2 -4.17 -4.83 0.55
CA THR A 2 -4.10 -6.30 0.66
C THR A 2 -3.45 -6.71 1.97
N LYS A 3 -3.78 -7.91 2.45
CA LYS A 3 -3.21 -8.46 3.68
C LYS A 3 -1.71 -8.76 3.49
N ILE A 4 -0.92 -8.47 4.51
CA ILE A 4 0.49 -8.88 4.61
C ILE A 4 0.54 -10.29 5.17
N HIS A 5 1.35 -11.15 4.56
CA HIS A 5 1.39 -12.58 4.89
C HIS A 5 2.65 -13.00 5.65
N SER A 6 3.65 -12.14 5.76
CA SER A 6 4.87 -12.45 6.49
C SER A 6 5.38 -11.28 7.34
N PRO A 7 6.06 -11.56 8.46
CA PRO A 7 6.72 -10.52 9.25
C PRO A 7 7.76 -9.73 8.43
N ALA A 8 8.44 -10.36 7.48
CA ALA A 8 9.40 -9.70 6.61
C ALA A 8 8.74 -8.61 5.76
N GLU A 9 7.56 -8.87 5.20
CA GLU A 9 6.79 -7.85 4.46
C GLU A 9 6.33 -6.71 5.37
N ALA A 10 6.01 -6.99 6.64
CA ALA A 10 5.54 -5.97 7.57
C ALA A 10 6.64 -4.97 7.96
N VAL A 11 7.88 -5.42 8.08
CA VAL A 11 9.02 -4.55 8.43
C VAL A 11 9.70 -3.91 7.21
N ASP A 12 9.37 -4.36 6.01
CA ASP A 12 9.90 -3.80 4.77
C ASP A 12 9.30 -2.41 4.54
N GLU A 13 10.13 -1.39 4.49
CA GLU A 13 9.74 0.02 4.28
C GLU A 13 9.21 0.31 2.87
N SER A 14 9.50 -0.55 1.89
CA SER A 14 8.92 -0.45 0.54
C SER A 14 7.43 -0.78 0.54
N ASN A 15 6.98 -1.61 1.48
CA ASN A 15 5.57 -1.88 1.70
C ASN A 15 4.95 -0.81 2.61
N ILE A 16 4.12 0.05 2.07
CA ILE A 16 3.40 1.07 2.85
C ILE A 16 2.25 0.39 3.61
N LYS A 17 2.33 0.39 4.94
CA LYS A 17 1.28 -0.14 5.80
C LYS A 17 0.13 0.85 5.91
N VAL A 18 -1.08 0.34 6.08
CA VAL A 18 -2.29 1.14 6.24
C VAL A 18 -3.16 0.59 7.36
N VAL A 19 -3.66 1.48 8.20
CA VAL A 19 -4.70 1.20 9.20
C VAL A 19 -5.97 1.93 8.83
N THR A 20 -7.12 1.30 9.11
CA THR A 20 -8.42 1.85 8.75
C THR A 20 -9.32 2.00 9.98
N ASP A 21 -10.30 2.88 9.86
CA ASP A 21 -11.41 2.95 10.78
C ASP A 21 -12.40 1.78 10.57
N THR A 22 -13.40 1.70 11.40
CA THR A 22 -14.46 0.66 11.33
C THR A 22 -15.33 0.77 10.07
N ALA A 23 -15.33 1.93 9.42
CA ALA A 23 -15.99 2.16 8.14
C ALA A 23 -15.10 1.83 6.93
N GLY A 24 -13.83 1.47 7.17
CA GLY A 24 -12.86 1.12 6.14
C GLY A 24 -12.23 2.34 5.44
N ASN A 25 -12.24 3.51 6.08
CA ASN A 25 -11.45 4.65 5.60
C ASN A 25 -10.05 4.59 6.20
N ALA A 26 -9.05 5.03 5.44
CA ALA A 26 -7.69 5.10 5.95
C ALA A 26 -7.60 6.07 7.13
N LEU A 27 -6.98 5.63 8.22
CA LEU A 27 -6.61 6.45 9.36
C LEU A 27 -5.18 6.98 9.22
N PHE A 28 -4.29 6.11 8.72
CA PHE A 28 -2.88 6.47 8.52
C PHE A 28 -2.20 5.50 7.56
N PHE A 29 -1.18 6.01 6.86
CA PHE A 29 -0.23 5.24 6.06
C PHE A 29 1.16 5.41 6.64
N SER A 30 1.95 4.34 6.71
CA SER A 30 3.33 4.42 7.17
C SER A 30 4.22 3.38 6.55
N ARG A 31 5.49 3.73 6.37
CA ARG A 31 6.55 2.76 6.06
C ARG A 31 6.92 1.91 7.25
N SER A 32 6.69 2.40 8.47
CA SER A 32 6.82 1.61 9.70
C SER A 32 5.69 0.60 9.87
N PRO A 33 5.91 -0.52 10.58
CA PRO A 33 4.82 -1.42 10.96
C PRO A 33 3.80 -0.71 11.85
N ILE A 34 2.56 -0.59 11.38
CA ILE A 34 1.41 -0.06 12.13
C ILE A 34 0.20 -0.99 12.00
N PRO A 35 -0.62 -1.14 13.06
CA PRO A 35 -0.45 -0.63 14.43
C PRO A 35 0.60 -1.42 15.22
N HIS A 36 1.02 -0.89 16.38
CA HIS A 36 1.87 -1.64 17.31
C HIS A 36 1.05 -2.65 18.11
N PRO A 37 1.32 -3.96 18.02
CA PRO A 37 0.46 -5.01 18.59
C PRO A 37 0.79 -5.27 20.07
N LYS A 38 0.57 -4.29 20.96
CA LYS A 38 0.88 -4.41 22.37
C LYS A 38 -0.05 -5.39 23.12
N ALA A 39 -1.35 -5.34 22.85
CA ALA A 39 -2.35 -6.09 23.60
C ALA A 39 -2.61 -7.49 23.01
N SER A 40 -2.43 -7.67 21.73
CA SER A 40 -2.68 -8.94 21.03
C SER A 40 -1.85 -9.00 19.75
N LEU A 41 -1.34 -10.20 19.46
CA LEU A 41 -0.72 -10.51 18.17
C LEU A 41 -1.75 -10.98 17.12
N ALA A 42 -3.03 -11.15 17.51
CA ALA A 42 -4.12 -11.52 16.62
C ALA A 42 -4.60 -10.29 15.83
N PHE A 43 -3.71 -9.75 15.00
CA PHE A 43 -3.98 -8.59 14.14
C PHE A 43 -3.41 -8.84 12.75
N ASP A 44 -4.21 -8.51 11.72
CA ASP A 44 -3.79 -8.59 10.34
C ASP A 44 -3.22 -7.25 9.90
N TYR A 45 -1.97 -7.24 9.47
CA TYR A 45 -1.37 -6.10 8.81
C TYR A 45 -1.86 -6.00 7.36
N TYR A 46 -2.11 -4.78 6.92
CA TYR A 46 -2.48 -4.48 5.54
C TYR A 46 -1.48 -3.53 4.92
N LYS A 47 -1.18 -3.76 3.64
CA LYS A 47 -0.39 -2.83 2.83
C LYS A 47 -1.26 -2.14 1.78
N HIS A 48 -0.90 -0.90 1.52
CA HIS A 48 -1.42 -0.14 0.40
C HIS A 48 -1.01 -0.79 -0.93
N LEU A 49 -1.89 -0.71 -1.91
CA LEU A 49 -1.59 -1.07 -3.30
C LEU A 49 -1.58 0.21 -4.11
N GLY A 50 -0.63 0.35 -5.04
CA GLY A 50 -0.48 1.51 -5.90
C GLY A 50 -1.58 1.67 -6.97
N VAL A 51 -2.79 1.17 -6.71
CA VAL A 51 -3.96 1.34 -7.59
C VAL A 51 -4.97 2.22 -6.87
N LEU A 52 -5.18 3.41 -7.41
CA LEU A 52 -5.98 4.47 -6.82
C LEU A 52 -7.01 4.97 -7.83
N ALA A 53 -8.19 5.31 -7.33
CA ALA A 53 -9.22 5.99 -8.11
C ALA A 53 -9.55 7.32 -7.43
N TYR A 54 -9.53 8.39 -8.20
CA TYR A 54 -9.80 9.73 -7.72
C TYR A 54 -10.96 10.36 -8.48
N SER A 55 -11.81 11.09 -7.77
CA SER A 55 -12.74 12.02 -8.41
C SER A 55 -11.98 13.21 -8.99
N LEU A 56 -12.59 13.94 -9.92
CA LEU A 56 -12.01 15.17 -10.46
C LEU A 56 -11.78 16.23 -9.36
N GLU A 57 -12.67 16.26 -8.36
CA GLU A 57 -12.50 17.14 -7.20
C GLU A 57 -11.26 16.76 -6.38
N ALA A 58 -11.05 15.47 -6.12
CA ALA A 58 -9.88 14.98 -5.42
C ALA A 58 -8.57 15.30 -6.16
N LEU A 59 -8.56 15.14 -7.49
CA LEU A 59 -7.39 15.51 -8.32
C LEU A 59 -7.11 17.02 -8.27
N ARG A 60 -8.14 17.85 -8.33
CA ARG A 60 -7.99 19.31 -8.20
C ARG A 60 -7.47 19.70 -6.82
N PHE A 61 -8.01 19.10 -5.77
CA PHE A 61 -7.54 19.30 -4.41
C PHE A 61 -6.04 18.94 -4.30
N PHE A 62 -5.65 17.77 -4.79
CA PHE A 62 -4.25 17.32 -4.75
C PHE A 62 -3.31 18.28 -5.49
N ALA A 63 -3.71 18.74 -6.66
CA ALA A 63 -2.91 19.66 -7.49
C ALA A 63 -2.75 21.07 -6.88
N GLN A 64 -3.70 21.49 -6.06
CA GLN A 64 -3.75 22.85 -5.47
C GLN A 64 -3.25 22.90 -4.01
N THR A 65 -3.01 21.74 -3.40
CA THR A 65 -2.63 21.61 -1.99
C THR A 65 -1.15 21.24 -1.89
N GLU A 66 -0.41 22.00 -1.09
CA GLU A 66 0.99 21.68 -0.81
C GLU A 66 1.14 20.43 0.07
N LYS A 67 2.32 19.81 0.00
CA LYS A 67 2.69 18.67 0.86
C LYS A 67 2.63 19.08 2.33
N GLY A 68 1.97 18.27 3.12
CA GLY A 68 2.00 18.39 4.57
C GLY A 68 3.28 17.83 5.19
N PRO A 69 3.48 18.05 6.51
CA PRO A 69 4.67 17.58 7.21
C PRO A 69 4.78 16.06 7.24
N VAL A 70 3.67 15.34 7.36
CA VAL A 70 3.69 13.87 7.45
C VAL A 70 3.92 13.25 6.07
N GLU A 71 3.26 13.76 5.01
CA GLU A 71 3.54 13.36 3.64
C GLU A 71 5.02 13.54 3.30
N SER A 72 5.62 14.67 3.75
CA SER A 72 7.02 14.99 3.44
C SER A 72 8.01 14.04 4.13
N ILE A 73 7.66 13.45 5.28
CA ILE A 73 8.51 12.52 6.03
C ILE A 73 8.33 11.08 5.55
N GLU A 74 7.10 10.63 5.42
CA GLU A 74 6.77 9.26 5.01
C GLU A 74 6.92 9.06 3.49
N ASP A 75 6.92 10.14 2.71
CA ASP A 75 6.92 10.14 1.24
C ASP A 75 5.80 9.27 0.67
N VAL A 76 4.59 9.55 1.16
CA VAL A 76 3.34 8.86 0.79
C VAL A 76 2.29 9.90 0.43
N ASN A 77 1.97 10.03 -0.84
CA ASN A 77 1.09 11.08 -1.38
C ASN A 77 -0.32 11.09 -0.78
N GLU A 78 -0.83 9.92 -0.39
CA GLU A 78 -2.16 9.74 0.19
C GLU A 78 -2.31 10.45 1.54
N LEU A 79 -1.21 10.67 2.24
CA LEU A 79 -1.20 11.41 3.51
C LEU A 79 -1.65 12.85 3.34
N ARG A 80 -1.44 13.48 2.18
CA ARG A 80 -1.95 14.83 1.89
C ARG A 80 -3.46 14.94 2.09
N PHE A 81 -4.20 13.92 1.65
CA PHE A 81 -5.64 13.87 1.86
C PHE A 81 -5.98 13.78 3.34
N LEU A 82 -5.31 12.89 4.07
CA LEU A 82 -5.57 12.66 5.49
C LEU A 82 -5.20 13.87 6.35
N GLU A 83 -4.07 14.50 6.08
CA GLU A 83 -3.62 15.72 6.78
C GLU A 83 -4.60 16.88 6.61
N HIS A 84 -5.41 16.88 5.55
CA HIS A 84 -6.44 17.89 5.29
C HIS A 84 -7.88 17.38 5.55
N GLY A 85 -8.01 16.28 6.30
CA GLY A 85 -9.32 15.73 6.69
C GLY A 85 -10.16 15.19 5.53
N LYS A 86 -9.52 14.82 4.41
CA LYS A 86 -10.20 14.20 3.27
C LYS A 86 -10.15 12.68 3.42
N PRO A 87 -11.29 11.98 3.48
CA PRO A 87 -11.31 10.54 3.66
C PRO A 87 -10.83 9.81 2.40
N LEU A 88 -10.09 8.73 2.61
CA LEU A 88 -9.70 7.78 1.57
C LEU A 88 -10.29 6.41 1.90
N LYS A 89 -11.19 5.93 1.06
CA LYS A 89 -11.80 4.61 1.21
C LYS A 89 -10.82 3.53 0.79
N MET A 90 -10.54 2.61 1.69
CA MET A 90 -9.70 1.45 1.43
C MET A 90 -10.56 0.24 1.06
N ILE A 91 -10.25 -0.37 -0.07
CA ILE A 91 -10.94 -1.57 -0.54
C ILE A 91 -10.00 -2.76 -0.32
N PRO A 92 -10.36 -3.73 0.56
CA PRO A 92 -9.60 -4.96 0.70
C PRO A 92 -9.72 -5.80 -0.59
N VAL A 93 -8.58 -6.28 -1.04
CA VAL A 93 -8.52 -7.20 -2.19
C VAL A 93 -7.52 -8.32 -1.89
N GLU A 94 -7.79 -9.50 -2.38
CA GLU A 94 -6.83 -10.60 -2.40
C GLU A 94 -5.95 -10.44 -3.64
N ALA A 95 -4.83 -9.77 -3.48
CA ALA A 95 -3.89 -9.58 -4.57
C ALA A 95 -2.49 -10.02 -4.14
N ARG A 96 -1.90 -10.89 -4.91
CA ARG A 96 -0.45 -11.16 -4.88
C ARG A 96 0.21 -10.29 -5.95
N THR A 97 0.26 -9.00 -5.69
CA THR A 97 0.93 -8.06 -6.60
C THR A 97 2.43 -8.09 -6.35
N LEU A 98 3.18 -8.15 -7.43
CA LEU A 98 4.63 -7.98 -7.44
C LEU A 98 4.91 -6.61 -8.05
N SER A 99 5.50 -5.71 -7.29
CA SER A 99 6.01 -4.43 -7.80
C SER A 99 7.44 -4.59 -8.28
N VAL A 100 7.84 -3.76 -9.23
CA VAL A 100 9.21 -3.71 -9.76
C VAL A 100 9.71 -2.28 -9.59
N ASP A 101 10.41 -2.04 -8.49
CA ASP A 101 10.99 -0.74 -8.17
C ASP A 101 12.53 -0.78 -8.26
N THR A 102 13.12 -1.99 -8.14
CA THR A 102 14.56 -2.22 -8.19
C THR A 102 14.92 -3.31 -9.20
N GLN A 103 16.21 -3.39 -9.56
CA GLN A 103 16.71 -4.47 -10.42
C GLN A 103 16.46 -5.86 -9.80
N LYS A 104 16.58 -5.97 -8.47
CA LYS A 104 16.30 -7.22 -7.74
C LYS A 104 14.84 -7.65 -7.88
N ASP A 105 13.91 -6.71 -7.82
CA ASP A 105 12.49 -6.99 -8.01
C ASP A 105 12.22 -7.47 -9.45
N LEU A 106 12.86 -6.82 -10.42
CA LEU A 106 12.74 -7.22 -11.82
C LEU A 106 13.21 -8.66 -12.04
N ASP A 107 14.36 -9.03 -11.48
CA ASP A 107 14.91 -10.37 -11.62
C ASP A 107 14.01 -11.41 -10.94
N TYR A 108 13.46 -11.08 -9.78
CA TYR A 108 12.48 -11.92 -9.07
C TYR A 108 11.19 -12.10 -9.89
N VAL A 109 10.62 -11.01 -10.39
CA VAL A 109 9.37 -11.05 -11.19
C VAL A 109 9.59 -11.84 -12.49
N ARG A 110 10.74 -11.68 -13.14
CA ARG A 110 11.10 -12.48 -14.33
C ARG A 110 11.11 -13.99 -14.02
N GLY A 111 11.70 -14.39 -12.90
CA GLY A 111 11.70 -15.79 -12.45
C GLY A 111 10.27 -16.31 -12.25
N VAL A 112 9.43 -15.56 -11.54
CA VAL A 112 8.02 -15.94 -11.30
C VAL A 112 7.21 -16.02 -12.61
N LEU A 113 7.45 -15.11 -13.56
CA LEU A 113 6.77 -15.14 -14.86
C LEU A 113 7.23 -16.34 -15.70
N GLN A 114 8.53 -16.64 -15.70
CA GLN A 114 9.06 -17.82 -16.40
C GLN A 114 8.47 -19.10 -15.86
N ASP A 115 8.42 -19.27 -14.52
CA ASP A 115 7.80 -20.44 -13.89
C ASP A 115 6.32 -20.61 -14.28
N LYS A 116 5.58 -19.51 -14.38
CA LYS A 116 4.16 -19.53 -14.80
C LYS A 116 4.00 -19.90 -16.26
N LEU A 117 4.89 -19.43 -17.13
CA LEU A 117 4.93 -19.81 -18.55
C LEU A 117 5.23 -21.30 -18.70
N ASP A 118 6.23 -21.81 -17.97
CA ASP A 118 6.63 -23.21 -18.02
C ASP A 118 5.51 -24.15 -17.53
N ARG A 119 4.71 -23.69 -16.56
CA ARG A 119 3.51 -24.39 -16.07
C ARG A 119 2.27 -24.17 -16.93
N LYS A 120 2.35 -23.37 -17.99
CA LYS A 120 1.21 -23.01 -18.88
C LYS A 120 0.06 -22.33 -18.13
N GLU A 121 0.34 -21.64 -17.02
CA GLU A 121 -0.62 -20.86 -16.27
C GLU A 121 -0.94 -19.51 -16.95
N ILE A 122 0.00 -19.04 -17.76
CA ILE A 122 -0.12 -17.84 -18.62
C ILE A 122 0.44 -18.11 -20.01
N THR A 123 -0.06 -17.37 -20.99
CA THR A 123 0.48 -17.30 -22.37
C THR A 123 0.86 -15.85 -22.67
N LEU A 124 1.94 -15.67 -23.42
CA LEU A 124 2.35 -14.36 -23.97
C LEU A 124 1.65 -14.12 -25.31
#